data_c7fb9d60330557ad213ddaf2103c261d
#
_entry.id   c7fb9d60330557ad213ddaf2103c261d
#
_cell.length_a   1.000
_cell.length_b   1.000
_cell.length_c   1.000
_cell.angle_alpha   90.00
_cell.angle_beta   90.00
_cell.angle_gamma   90.00
#
_symmetry.space_group_name_H-M   'P 1'
#
loop_
_entity.id
_entity.type
_entity.pdbx_description
1 polymer ?
#
loop_
_entity_poly.entity_id
_entity_poly.type
_entity_poly.pdbx_seq_one_letter_code
_entity_poly.pdbx_strand_id
1 'polypeptide(L)'
;MKILATVNLSKGFTPWVQMTKDLTPEMEKAGIKIVWAGTNPEENKVFVVIEMQNAEQMKTFGERENIAKARAEAGADVASTTVISPIGEDYIPV
;
A
#
# COMPACT_ATOMS: atom_id res chain seq x y z
N MET A 1 -4.65 10.25 9.47
CA MET A 1 -3.23 9.91 9.56
C MET A 1 -2.74 9.39 8.21
N LYS A 2 -1.60 9.86 7.76
CA LYS A 2 -0.95 9.36 6.53
C LYS A 2 0.39 8.76 6.88
N ILE A 3 0.78 7.72 6.16
CA ILE A 3 2.11 7.12 6.27
C ILE A 3 2.72 6.94 4.89
N LEU A 4 4.06 6.97 4.85
CA LEU A 4 4.83 6.56 3.69
C LEU A 4 5.36 5.15 3.96
N ALA A 5 5.03 4.23 3.06
CA ALA A 5 5.45 2.84 3.18
C ALA A 5 6.06 2.33 1.89
N THR A 6 6.77 1.22 1.97
CA THR A 6 7.35 0.55 0.82
C THR A 6 7.18 -0.96 0.93
N VAL A 7 7.15 -1.61 -0.21
CA VAL A 7 7.09 -3.08 -0.28
C VAL A 7 7.82 -3.55 -1.55
N ASN A 8 8.50 -4.67 -1.46
CA ASN A 8 9.19 -5.26 -2.60
C ASN A 8 8.20 -5.96 -3.54
N LEU A 9 8.47 -5.84 -4.84
CA LEU A 9 7.65 -6.43 -5.90
C LEU A 9 8.47 -7.42 -6.71
N SER A 10 7.85 -8.53 -7.12
CA SER A 10 8.46 -9.54 -7.99
C SER A 10 7.83 -9.62 -9.38
N LYS A 11 6.72 -8.93 -9.62
CA LYS A 11 5.96 -9.01 -10.87
C LYS A 11 5.76 -7.64 -11.54
N GLY A 12 6.47 -6.60 -11.07
CA GLY A 12 6.34 -5.25 -11.59
C GLY A 12 5.17 -4.48 -10.99
N PHE A 13 4.96 -3.27 -11.50
CA PHE A 13 4.00 -2.32 -10.93
C PHE A 13 2.56 -2.60 -11.33
N THR A 14 2.32 -2.95 -12.60
CA THR A 14 0.97 -3.10 -13.14
C THR A 14 0.11 -4.11 -12.36
N PRO A 15 0.57 -5.32 -12.04
CA PRO A 15 -0.21 -6.25 -11.23
C PRO A 15 -0.54 -5.69 -9.84
N TRP A 16 0.39 -4.96 -9.23
CA TRP A 16 0.17 -4.34 -7.92
C TRP A 16 -0.91 -3.26 -8.00
N VAL A 17 -0.86 -2.40 -9.03
CA VAL A 17 -1.89 -1.38 -9.25
C VAL A 17 -3.26 -2.03 -9.46
N GLN A 18 -3.32 -3.08 -10.26
CA GLN A 18 -4.59 -3.78 -10.50
C GLN A 18 -5.15 -4.37 -9.21
N MET A 19 -4.29 -4.96 -8.38
CA MET A 19 -4.68 -5.48 -7.07
C MET A 19 -5.28 -4.39 -6.19
N THR A 20 -4.67 -3.18 -6.16
CA THR A 20 -5.20 -2.08 -5.36
C THR A 20 -6.56 -1.62 -5.87
N LYS A 21 -6.76 -1.60 -7.19
CA LYS A 21 -8.06 -1.27 -7.76
C LYS A 21 -9.12 -2.29 -7.36
N ASP A 22 -8.78 -3.57 -7.41
CA ASP A 22 -9.69 -4.65 -7.05
C ASP A 22 -10.04 -4.63 -5.56
N LEU A 23 -9.11 -4.18 -4.71
CA LEU A 23 -9.30 -4.11 -3.26
C LEU A 23 -9.89 -2.78 -2.79
N THR A 24 -10.12 -1.81 -3.68
CA THR A 24 -10.64 -0.50 -3.29
C THR A 24 -11.93 -0.58 -2.47
N PRO A 25 -12.94 -1.41 -2.81
CA PRO A 25 -14.13 -1.53 -1.98
C PRO A 25 -13.83 -2.01 -0.55
N GLU A 26 -12.91 -2.97 -0.42
CA GLU A 26 -12.52 -3.49 0.90
C GLU A 26 -11.75 -2.43 1.70
N MET A 27 -10.88 -1.68 1.03
CA MET A 27 -10.13 -0.59 1.68
C MET A 27 -11.08 0.50 2.16
N GLU A 28 -12.05 0.89 1.34
CA GLU A 28 -13.03 1.91 1.71
C GLU A 28 -13.82 1.49 2.94
N LYS A 29 -14.25 0.23 3.02
CA LYS A 29 -14.94 -0.30 4.20
C LYS A 29 -14.07 -0.25 5.44
N ALA A 30 -12.77 -0.43 5.29
CA ALA A 30 -11.82 -0.38 6.40
C ALA A 30 -11.35 1.05 6.72
N GLY A 31 -11.81 2.06 5.97
CA GLY A 31 -11.39 3.45 6.18
C GLY A 31 -9.97 3.73 5.72
N ILE A 32 -9.48 3.00 4.73
CA ILE A 32 -8.13 3.10 4.21
C ILE A 32 -8.18 3.63 2.78
N LYS A 33 -7.29 4.58 2.47
CA LYS A 33 -7.21 5.19 1.13
C LYS A 33 -5.76 5.30 0.70
N ILE A 34 -5.46 4.89 -0.54
CA ILE A 34 -4.18 5.15 -1.17
C ILE A 34 -4.23 6.55 -1.76
N VAL A 35 -3.34 7.43 -1.28
CA VAL A 35 -3.26 8.82 -1.73
C VAL A 35 -2.39 8.91 -2.98
N TRP A 36 -1.30 8.16 -3.00
CA TRP A 36 -0.35 8.15 -4.10
C TRP A 36 0.49 6.88 -4.05
N ALA A 37 0.92 6.39 -5.20
CA ALA A 37 1.85 5.27 -5.30
C ALA A 37 2.73 5.43 -6.54
N GLY A 38 3.94 4.90 -6.44
CA GLY A 38 4.90 4.88 -7.54
C GLY A 38 5.93 3.79 -7.33
N THR A 39 6.70 3.47 -8.38
CA THR A 39 7.78 2.49 -8.28
C THR A 39 9.12 3.11 -8.58
N ASN A 40 10.19 2.38 -8.24
CA ASN A 40 11.51 2.64 -8.77
C ASN A 40 11.56 2.22 -10.26
N PRO A 41 12.59 2.65 -11.02
CA PRO A 41 12.69 2.31 -12.46
C PRO A 41 12.70 0.80 -12.73
N GLU A 42 13.26 -0.01 -11.85
CA GLU A 42 13.32 -1.46 -11.99
C GLU A 42 11.98 -2.15 -11.68
N GLU A 43 11.00 -1.43 -11.14
CA GLU A 43 9.69 -1.93 -10.74
C GLU A 43 9.77 -3.12 -9.77
N ASN A 44 10.78 -3.11 -8.91
CA ASN A 44 10.94 -4.13 -7.86
C ASN A 44 10.64 -3.60 -6.45
N LYS A 45 10.22 -2.35 -6.35
CA LYS A 45 9.83 -1.74 -5.08
C LYS A 45 8.76 -0.67 -5.34
N VAL A 46 7.67 -0.74 -4.59
CA VAL A 46 6.64 0.28 -4.64
C VAL A 46 6.76 1.19 -3.43
N PHE A 47 6.52 2.47 -3.65
CA PHE A 47 6.40 3.49 -2.62
C PHE A 47 4.96 3.96 -2.59
N VAL A 48 4.37 4.03 -1.42
CA VAL A 48 2.94 4.33 -1.31
C VAL A 48 2.68 5.25 -0.12
N VAL A 49 1.80 6.23 -0.33
CA VAL A 49 1.27 7.06 0.74
C VAL A 49 -0.15 6.59 1.01
N ILE A 50 -0.39 6.17 2.24
CA ILE A 50 -1.68 5.59 2.66
C ILE A 50 -2.27 6.45 3.77
N GLU A 51 -3.56 6.77 3.63
CA GLU A 51 -4.32 7.48 4.66
C GLU A 51 -5.21 6.49 5.41
N MET A 52 -5.22 6.60 6.73
CA MET A 52 -6.00 5.75 7.62
C MET A 52 -6.29 6.49 8.93
N GLN A 53 -7.16 5.92 9.77
CA GLN A 53 -7.46 6.52 11.08
C GLN A 53 -6.30 6.32 12.06
N ASN A 54 -5.67 5.14 12.04
CA ASN A 54 -4.50 4.84 12.87
C ASN A 54 -3.67 3.73 12.22
N ALA A 55 -2.41 3.59 12.65
CA ALA A 55 -1.47 2.62 12.08
C ALA A 55 -1.90 1.17 12.32
N GLU A 56 -2.55 0.88 13.44
CA GLU A 56 -3.02 -0.45 13.77
C GLU A 56 -4.10 -0.92 12.78
N GLN A 57 -4.98 -0.03 12.37
CA GLN A 57 -6.03 -0.34 11.39
C GLN A 57 -5.43 -0.82 10.07
N MET A 58 -4.38 -0.15 9.59
CA MET A 58 -3.71 -0.53 8.36
C MET A 58 -3.03 -1.90 8.51
N LYS A 59 -2.34 -2.12 9.63
CA LYS A 59 -1.67 -3.39 9.89
C LYS A 59 -2.67 -4.53 9.91
N THR A 60 -3.77 -4.38 10.65
CA THR A 60 -4.82 -5.39 10.75
C THR A 60 -5.42 -5.70 9.38
N PHE A 61 -5.69 -4.67 8.58
CA PHE A 61 -6.21 -4.84 7.23
C PHE A 61 -5.22 -5.63 6.35
N GLY A 62 -3.96 -5.21 6.33
CA GLY A 62 -2.93 -5.82 5.48
C GLY A 62 -2.60 -7.26 5.86
N GLU A 63 -2.86 -7.65 7.10
CA GLU A 63 -2.60 -8.99 7.62
C GLU A 63 -3.80 -9.95 7.47
N ARG A 64 -4.98 -9.45 7.03
CA ARG A 64 -6.11 -10.35 6.75
C ARG A 64 -5.66 -11.39 5.72
N GLU A 65 -6.03 -12.64 5.93
CA GLU A 65 -5.60 -13.74 5.07
C GLU A 65 -5.91 -13.50 3.59
N ASN A 66 -7.12 -13.05 3.27
CA ASN A 66 -7.52 -12.77 1.89
C ASN A 66 -6.76 -11.58 1.29
N ILE A 67 -6.44 -10.57 2.09
CA ILE A 67 -5.68 -9.39 1.62
C ILE A 67 -4.21 -9.77 1.42
N ALA A 68 -3.61 -10.48 2.37
CA ALA A 68 -2.22 -10.93 2.26
C ALA A 68 -2.05 -11.84 1.04
N LYS A 69 -3.02 -12.72 0.78
CA LYS A 69 -3.01 -13.60 -0.39
C LYS A 69 -3.10 -12.80 -1.68
N ALA A 70 -4.01 -11.82 -1.77
CA ALA A 70 -4.14 -10.97 -2.95
C ALA A 70 -2.84 -10.20 -3.22
N ARG A 71 -2.21 -9.68 -2.16
CA ARG A 71 -0.93 -8.97 -2.27
C ARG A 71 0.17 -9.88 -2.80
N ALA A 72 0.29 -11.08 -2.25
CA ALA A 72 1.30 -12.06 -2.69
C ALA A 72 1.07 -12.47 -4.14
N GLU A 73 -0.16 -12.71 -4.55
CA GLU A 73 -0.50 -13.07 -5.92
C GLU A 73 -0.16 -11.93 -6.90
N ALA A 74 -0.24 -10.69 -6.46
CA ALA A 74 0.15 -9.52 -7.26
C ALA A 74 1.66 -9.30 -7.29
N GLY A 75 2.44 -10.13 -6.62
CA GLY A 75 3.89 -10.06 -6.61
C GLY A 75 4.47 -9.27 -5.44
N ALA A 76 3.66 -8.85 -4.47
CA ALA A 76 4.17 -8.15 -3.30
C ALA A 76 4.77 -9.15 -2.29
N ASP A 77 5.98 -8.86 -1.83
CA ASP A 77 6.56 -9.58 -0.69
C ASP A 77 5.98 -8.96 0.58
N VAL A 78 4.93 -9.57 1.10
CA VAL A 78 4.19 -9.04 2.25
C VAL A 78 5.10 -8.82 3.45
N ALA A 79 6.07 -9.72 3.68
CA ALA A 79 7.01 -9.61 4.79
C ALA A 79 7.95 -8.40 4.65
N SER A 80 8.15 -7.90 3.42
CA SER A 80 9.01 -6.73 3.18
C SER A 80 8.30 -5.39 3.41
N THR A 81 7.02 -5.41 3.73
CA THR A 81 6.27 -4.18 3.97
C THR A 81 6.89 -3.39 5.12
N THR A 82 7.29 -2.17 4.83
CA THR A 82 8.01 -1.33 5.78
C THR A 82 7.38 0.07 5.81
N VAL A 83 7.03 0.53 7.00
CA VAL A 83 6.62 1.92 7.18
C VAL A 83 7.90 2.76 7.29
N ILE A 84 8.11 3.64 6.31
CA ILE A 84 9.29 4.52 6.30
C ILE A 84 9.10 5.62 7.34
N SER A 85 7.94 6.27 7.32
CA SER A 85 7.63 7.33 8.28
C SER A 85 6.14 7.67 8.25
N PRO A 86 5.57 8.03 9.40
CA PRO A 86 4.34 8.81 9.39
C PRO A 86 4.59 10.14 8.70
N ILE A 87 3.56 10.69 8.08
CA ILE A 87 3.63 12.00 7.43
C ILE A 87 2.92 13.01 8.32
N GLY A 88 3.64 14.06 8.72
CA GLY A 88 3.07 15.16 9.48
C GLY A 88 2.34 16.12 8.56
N GLU A 89 2.99 17.24 8.23
CA GLU A 89 2.47 18.16 7.24
C GLU A 89 2.90 17.73 5.84
N ASP A 90 2.03 17.96 4.87
CA ASP A 90 2.38 17.73 3.46
C ASP A 90 1.96 18.95 2.63
N TYR A 91 2.59 19.05 1.44
CA TYR A 91 2.32 20.11 0.48
C TYR A 91 2.04 19.45 -0.86
N ILE A 92 0.88 19.76 -1.41
CA ILE A 92 0.50 19.27 -2.73
C ILE A 92 0.36 20.49 -3.63
N PRO A 93 1.35 20.74 -4.50
CA PRO A 93 1.28 21.88 -5.43
C PRO A 93 0.16 21.64 -6.46
N VAL A 94 -0.64 22.66 -6.68
CA VAL A 94 -1.76 22.64 -7.63
C VAL A 94 -1.65 23.75 -8.63
#